data_da61d96b0d9e51b1d59e95c59dc3c407
#
_entry.id   da61d96b0d9e51b1d59e95c59dc3c407
#
_cell.length_a   1.000
_cell.length_b   1.000
_cell.length_c   1.000
_cell.angle_alpha   90.00
_cell.angle_beta   90.00
_cell.angle_gamma   90.00
#
_symmetry.space_group_name_H-M   'P 1'
#
loop_
_entity.id
_entity.type
_entity.pdbx_description
1 polymer ?
#
loop_
_entity_poly.entity_id
_entity_poly.type
_entity_poly.pdbx_seq_one_letter_code
_entity_poly.pdbx_strand_id
1 'polypeptide(L)'
;MTQDPQRREDTGEADDGRPGKTDDGRPAVDGEAPAEGFGSGVPVRVEGTSLMVGDVDLASVRAVLVELGARGSASLERLSVEETTALLSGIVGIEGALDAVRARALVRLESAVKDDCLRREETPRQAANIARSEASRVLKESRSVAGRSMATCRRLVQSMPGMLDALAEGTLHPRSVHAVGSAMAPVPPPVRELVDEMLTAQLPELQH
;
A
#
# COMPACT_ATOMS: atom_id res chain seq x y z
N MET A 1 -59.48 14.82 20.73
CA MET A 1 -59.43 13.70 21.67
C MET A 1 -57.97 13.36 21.81
N THR A 2 -57.21 14.01 22.77
CA THR A 2 -57.02 13.50 24.13
C THR A 2 -56.23 12.21 24.08
N GLN A 3 -54.96 12.08 24.43
CA GLN A 3 -54.33 12.28 25.73
C GLN A 3 -52.78 12.02 25.57
N ASP A 4 -51.98 12.96 26.02
CA ASP A 4 -50.71 12.72 26.73
C ASP A 4 -51.11 12.31 28.17
N PRO A 5 -50.34 11.56 28.96
CA PRO A 5 -49.09 11.98 29.55
C PRO A 5 -48.11 10.83 29.98
N GLN A 6 -46.88 11.15 30.31
CA GLN A 6 -46.17 10.95 31.57
C GLN A 6 -44.63 10.70 31.35
N ARG A 7 -43.91 11.72 31.50
CA ARG A 7 -42.86 12.08 32.45
C ARG A 7 -42.53 11.01 33.49
N ARG A 8 -41.29 10.47 33.44
CA ARG A 8 -40.56 9.98 34.61
C ARG A 8 -39.11 10.48 34.57
N GLU A 9 -38.87 11.40 35.47
CA GLU A 9 -37.58 11.72 36.03
C GLU A 9 -37.19 10.53 36.90
N ASP A 10 -35.93 10.09 36.77
CA ASP A 10 -35.27 9.36 37.86
C ASP A 10 -33.84 9.83 37.95
N THR A 11 -33.60 10.51 39.01
CA THR A 11 -32.32 10.96 39.54
C THR A 11 -31.69 9.81 40.30
N GLY A 12 -30.47 9.47 39.99
CA GLY A 12 -29.68 8.45 40.72
C GLY A 12 -28.24 8.88 40.79
N GLU A 13 -27.93 9.39 41.92
CA GLU A 13 -26.76 9.93 42.54
C GLU A 13 -25.60 8.93 42.62
N ALA A 14 -24.39 9.46 42.47
CA ALA A 14 -23.13 9.18 43.14
C ALA A 14 -22.74 7.75 43.46
N ASP A 15 -21.62 7.31 42.91
CA ASP A 15 -20.63 6.61 43.75
C ASP A 15 -19.19 6.99 43.32
N ASP A 16 -18.55 7.63 44.28
CA ASP A 16 -17.17 8.10 44.28
C ASP A 16 -16.34 6.93 44.77
N GLY A 17 -15.53 6.31 43.93
CA GLY A 17 -14.73 5.15 44.27
C GLY A 17 -13.35 5.19 43.61
N ARG A 18 -12.49 6.14 43.98
CA ARG A 18 -11.05 5.90 43.89
C ARG A 18 -10.63 4.92 44.97
N PRO A 19 -9.86 3.89 44.60
CA PRO A 19 -8.47 3.92 45.09
C PRO A 19 -7.44 3.27 44.11
N GLY A 20 -6.19 3.60 44.37
CA GLY A 20 -5.06 2.69 44.13
C GLY A 20 -4.12 3.04 43.00
N LYS A 21 -3.22 3.96 43.29
CA LYS A 21 -1.88 4.00 42.72
C LYS A 21 -1.21 2.65 42.97
N THR A 22 -0.92 1.89 41.91
CA THR A 22 0.13 0.89 41.93
C THR A 22 1.20 1.32 40.93
N ASP A 23 2.31 1.68 41.52
CA ASP A 23 3.61 1.84 40.92
C ASP A 23 4.10 0.44 40.51
N ASP A 24 4.05 0.13 39.23
CA ASP A 24 4.63 -1.10 38.70
C ASP A 24 5.67 -0.75 37.67
N GLY A 25 6.92 -1.06 38.05
CA GLY A 25 8.15 -0.90 37.34
C GLY A 25 8.05 -1.33 35.87
N ARG A 26 8.26 -0.38 34.99
CA ARG A 26 8.61 -0.66 33.61
C ARG A 26 9.96 -1.38 33.57
N PRO A 27 10.07 -2.60 33.05
CA PRO A 27 11.35 -3.06 32.57
C PRO A 27 11.77 -2.18 31.40
N ALA A 28 13.00 -1.71 31.45
CA ALA A 28 13.69 -1.11 30.32
C ALA A 28 13.62 -2.12 29.17
N VAL A 29 12.94 -1.78 28.09
CA VAL A 29 13.01 -2.52 26.85
C VAL A 29 14.26 -2.03 26.14
N ASP A 30 15.28 -2.85 26.27
CA ASP A 30 16.56 -2.74 25.56
C ASP A 30 16.34 -2.58 24.06
N GLY A 31 17.22 -1.78 23.48
CA GLY A 31 17.35 -1.39 22.11
C GLY A 31 16.86 -2.38 21.08
N GLU A 32 15.80 -2.00 20.40
CA GLU A 32 15.42 -2.57 19.13
C GLU A 32 16.48 -2.14 18.12
N ALA A 33 17.36 -3.09 17.78
CA ALA A 33 18.33 -2.94 16.73
C ALA A 33 17.59 -2.50 15.45
N PRO A 34 18.13 -1.58 14.64
CA PRO A 34 17.55 -1.25 13.36
C PRO A 34 17.46 -2.53 12.53
N ALA A 35 16.28 -2.83 12.00
CA ALA A 35 16.08 -3.93 11.08
C ALA A 35 16.98 -3.73 9.85
N GLU A 36 18.20 -4.24 9.92
CA GLU A 36 19.08 -4.45 8.78
C GLU A 36 18.48 -5.60 7.97
N GLY A 37 17.78 -5.28 6.90
CA GLY A 37 17.18 -6.30 6.05
C GLY A 37 16.43 -5.81 4.83
N PHE A 38 16.76 -4.63 4.29
CA PHE A 38 16.44 -4.36 2.90
C PHE A 38 17.69 -4.69 2.07
N GLY A 39 17.62 -5.83 1.37
CA GLY A 39 18.63 -6.27 0.44
C GLY A 39 19.03 -5.15 -0.52
N SER A 40 20.19 -5.27 -1.15
CA SER A 40 20.85 -4.31 -2.06
C SER A 40 19.90 -3.85 -3.18
N GLY A 41 18.92 -3.05 -2.81
CA GLY A 41 17.95 -2.45 -3.71
C GLY A 41 18.58 -1.34 -4.53
N VAL A 42 18.11 -1.19 -5.75
CA VAL A 42 18.49 -0.08 -6.62
C VAL A 42 18.20 1.23 -5.86
N PRO A 43 19.18 2.14 -5.71
CA PRO A 43 18.98 3.38 -4.98
C PRO A 43 17.93 4.25 -5.66
N VAL A 44 16.99 4.77 -4.87
CA VAL A 44 15.98 5.73 -5.30
C VAL A 44 16.32 7.08 -4.67
N ARG A 45 16.48 8.10 -5.49
CA ARG A 45 16.79 9.46 -5.04
C ARG A 45 15.95 10.49 -5.82
N VAL A 46 15.71 11.62 -5.19
CA VAL A 46 15.04 12.76 -5.82
C VAL A 46 16.09 13.82 -6.13
N GLU A 47 16.23 14.17 -7.39
CA GLU A 47 17.12 15.22 -7.87
C GLU A 47 16.28 16.34 -8.51
N GLY A 48 16.11 17.44 -7.78
CA GLY A 48 15.20 18.50 -8.20
C GLY A 48 13.76 18.02 -8.30
N THR A 49 13.19 18.04 -9.51
CA THR A 49 11.84 17.52 -9.81
C THR A 49 11.85 16.09 -10.38
N SER A 50 13.02 15.51 -10.58
CA SER A 50 13.20 14.20 -11.19
C SER A 50 13.36 13.12 -10.13
N LEU A 51 12.75 11.97 -10.37
CA LEU A 51 12.89 10.77 -9.53
C LEU A 51 13.79 9.78 -10.26
N MET A 52 14.98 9.58 -9.70
CA MET A 52 15.96 8.63 -10.19
C MET A 52 15.76 7.26 -9.52
N VAL A 53 15.77 6.21 -10.31
CA VAL A 53 15.81 4.81 -9.84
C VAL A 53 17.08 4.20 -10.43
N GLY A 54 18.13 4.07 -9.61
CA GLY A 54 19.46 3.86 -10.12
C GLY A 54 19.87 5.04 -11.00
N ASP A 55 20.25 4.74 -12.24
CA ASP A 55 20.62 5.74 -13.25
C ASP A 55 19.44 6.10 -14.19
N VAL A 56 18.24 5.58 -13.93
CA VAL A 56 17.06 5.81 -14.77
C VAL A 56 16.21 6.95 -14.20
N ASP A 57 16.02 7.99 -15.02
CA ASP A 57 15.08 9.07 -14.73
C ASP A 57 13.65 8.66 -15.13
N LEU A 58 12.75 8.60 -14.17
CA LEU A 58 11.34 8.23 -14.42
C LEU A 58 10.61 9.26 -15.31
N ALA A 59 11.05 10.52 -15.34
CA ALA A 59 10.48 11.50 -16.25
C ALA A 59 10.79 11.15 -17.71
N SER A 60 12.01 10.67 -17.99
CA SER A 60 12.41 10.20 -19.32
C SER A 60 11.62 8.96 -19.74
N VAL A 61 11.44 7.99 -18.84
CA VAL A 61 10.59 6.79 -19.10
C VAL A 61 9.15 7.22 -19.42
N ARG A 62 8.58 8.13 -18.62
CA ARG A 62 7.25 8.67 -18.87
C ARG A 62 7.15 9.36 -20.23
N ALA A 63 8.16 10.17 -20.62
CA ALA A 63 8.17 10.85 -21.90
C ALA A 63 8.13 9.86 -23.08
N VAL A 64 8.90 8.79 -23.01
CA VAL A 64 8.89 7.72 -24.01
C VAL A 64 7.51 7.03 -24.11
N LEU A 65 6.90 6.70 -22.97
CA LEU A 65 5.57 6.07 -22.92
C LEU A 65 4.48 7.01 -23.47
N VAL A 66 4.56 8.31 -23.16
CA VAL A 66 3.62 9.30 -23.70
C VAL A 66 3.78 9.45 -25.22
N GLU A 67 5.00 9.51 -25.72
CA GLU A 67 5.28 9.57 -27.15
C GLU A 67 4.73 8.33 -27.89
N LEU A 68 5.00 7.15 -27.36
CA LEU A 68 4.51 5.90 -27.91
C LEU A 68 2.98 5.84 -27.91
N GLY A 69 2.33 6.24 -26.84
CA GLY A 69 0.87 6.24 -26.71
C GLY A 69 0.18 7.29 -27.57
N ALA A 70 0.81 8.46 -27.78
CA ALA A 70 0.23 9.58 -28.53
C ALA A 70 0.46 9.47 -30.04
N ARG A 71 1.59 8.91 -30.47
CA ARG A 71 2.06 8.96 -31.87
C ARG A 71 2.39 7.59 -32.47
N GLY A 72 2.30 6.53 -31.67
CA GLY A 72 2.72 5.19 -32.05
C GLY A 72 1.76 4.47 -33.02
N SER A 73 0.55 5.01 -33.32
CA SER A 73 -0.47 4.30 -34.08
C SER A 73 0.04 3.78 -35.44
N ALA A 74 0.72 4.59 -36.22
CA ALA A 74 1.24 4.18 -37.55
C ALA A 74 2.31 3.08 -37.48
N SER A 75 3.06 3.00 -36.40
CA SER A 75 4.02 1.92 -36.13
C SER A 75 3.32 0.66 -35.66
N LEU A 76 2.29 0.81 -34.82
CA LEU A 76 1.51 -0.32 -34.30
C LEU A 76 0.69 -1.03 -35.38
N GLU A 77 0.17 -0.29 -36.36
CA GLU A 77 -0.59 -0.87 -37.50
C GLU A 77 0.22 -1.86 -38.35
N ARG A 78 1.55 -1.82 -38.25
CA ARG A 78 2.46 -2.68 -39.03
C ARG A 78 2.87 -3.96 -38.31
N LEU A 79 2.53 -4.06 -37.02
CA LEU A 79 2.89 -5.22 -36.22
C LEU A 79 2.09 -6.45 -36.63
N SER A 80 2.77 -7.58 -36.70
CA SER A 80 2.15 -8.89 -36.78
C SER A 80 1.37 -9.22 -35.51
N VAL A 81 0.60 -10.28 -35.51
CA VAL A 81 -0.11 -10.79 -34.33
C VAL A 81 0.87 -11.16 -33.25
N GLU A 82 1.96 -11.82 -33.60
CA GLU A 82 3.01 -12.22 -32.63
C GLU A 82 3.70 -11.02 -31.97
N GLU A 83 4.11 -10.03 -32.79
CA GLU A 83 4.72 -8.80 -32.28
C GLU A 83 3.76 -7.99 -31.43
N THR A 84 2.48 -7.94 -31.81
CA THR A 84 1.44 -7.26 -31.02
C THR A 84 1.23 -7.96 -29.66
N THR A 85 1.21 -9.30 -29.67
CA THR A 85 1.08 -10.09 -28.44
C THR A 85 2.29 -9.88 -27.52
N ALA A 86 3.50 -9.90 -28.07
CA ALA A 86 4.72 -9.64 -27.31
C ALA A 86 4.74 -8.22 -26.72
N LEU A 87 4.31 -7.21 -27.49
CA LEU A 87 4.19 -5.84 -27.01
C LEU A 87 3.18 -5.74 -25.84
N LEU A 88 1.99 -6.35 -25.99
CA LEU A 88 0.96 -6.34 -24.94
C LEU A 88 1.47 -7.03 -23.66
N SER A 89 2.16 -8.16 -23.80
CA SER A 89 2.79 -8.85 -22.67
C SER A 89 3.83 -7.97 -21.96
N GLY A 90 4.68 -7.28 -22.74
CA GLY A 90 5.65 -6.33 -22.21
C GLY A 90 5.00 -5.18 -21.44
N ILE A 91 3.89 -4.62 -21.96
CA ILE A 91 3.11 -3.56 -21.29
C ILE A 91 2.57 -4.06 -19.95
N VAL A 92 1.98 -5.26 -19.91
CA VAL A 92 1.46 -5.85 -18.65
C VAL A 92 2.57 -6.03 -17.63
N GLY A 93 3.77 -6.45 -18.07
CA GLY A 93 4.94 -6.54 -17.19
C GLY A 93 5.37 -5.19 -16.60
N ILE A 94 5.39 -4.14 -17.45
CA ILE A 94 5.71 -2.78 -16.98
C ILE A 94 4.64 -2.28 -16.00
N GLU A 95 3.36 -2.50 -16.26
CA GLU A 95 2.27 -2.13 -15.35
C GLU A 95 2.42 -2.84 -14.00
N GLY A 96 2.77 -4.12 -14.00
CA GLY A 96 3.02 -4.90 -12.78
C GLY A 96 4.18 -4.34 -11.97
N ALA A 97 5.31 -4.06 -12.61
CA ALA A 97 6.49 -3.49 -11.97
C ALA A 97 6.20 -2.11 -11.37
N LEU A 98 5.51 -1.23 -12.11
CA LEU A 98 5.11 0.09 -11.62
C LEU A 98 4.14 -0.01 -10.45
N ASP A 99 3.22 -0.98 -10.47
CA ASP A 99 2.26 -1.17 -9.39
C ASP A 99 2.92 -1.69 -8.12
N ALA A 100 3.91 -2.58 -8.23
CA ALA A 100 4.71 -3.04 -7.10
C ALA A 100 5.52 -1.88 -6.46
N VAL A 101 6.13 -1.01 -7.28
CA VAL A 101 6.80 0.20 -6.80
C VAL A 101 5.81 1.14 -6.11
N ARG A 102 4.64 1.36 -6.71
CA ARG A 102 3.57 2.17 -6.12
C ARG A 102 3.11 1.64 -4.76
N ALA A 103 2.96 0.31 -4.63
CA ALA A 103 2.57 -0.30 -3.36
C ALA A 103 3.61 -0.03 -2.26
N ARG A 104 4.90 -0.22 -2.54
CA ARG A 104 5.99 0.08 -1.60
C ARG A 104 6.06 1.58 -1.26
N ALA A 105 5.87 2.45 -2.26
CA ALA A 105 5.86 3.91 -2.06
C ALA A 105 4.71 4.38 -1.15
N LEU A 106 3.50 3.80 -1.29
CA LEU A 106 2.37 4.12 -0.42
C LEU A 106 2.61 3.70 1.03
N VAL A 107 3.22 2.55 1.26
CA VAL A 107 3.60 2.11 2.61
C VAL A 107 4.68 3.02 3.19
N ARG A 108 5.66 3.43 2.37
CA ARG A 108 6.69 4.38 2.81
C ARG A 108 6.11 5.77 3.12
N LEU A 109 5.16 6.25 2.32
CA LEU A 109 4.44 7.51 2.59
C LEU A 109 3.74 7.45 3.95
N GLU A 110 3.04 6.35 4.24
CA GLU A 110 2.36 6.16 5.53
C GLU A 110 3.35 6.20 6.71
N SER A 111 4.48 5.49 6.60
CA SER A 111 5.53 5.52 7.62
C SER A 111 6.12 6.90 7.79
N ALA A 112 6.47 7.59 6.69
CA ALA A 112 7.06 8.92 6.74
C ALA A 112 6.13 9.95 7.40
N VAL A 113 4.83 9.91 7.08
CA VAL A 113 3.82 10.78 7.72
C VAL A 113 3.69 10.44 9.20
N LYS A 114 3.69 9.17 9.57
CA LYS A 114 3.63 8.74 10.98
C LYS A 114 4.83 9.26 11.76
N ASP A 115 6.04 9.14 11.23
CA ASP A 115 7.27 9.61 11.86
C ASP A 115 7.27 11.14 12.02
N ASP A 116 6.76 11.88 11.01
CA ASP A 116 6.64 13.34 11.07
C ASP A 116 5.61 13.79 12.11
N CYS A 117 4.46 13.14 12.17
CA CYS A 117 3.43 13.40 13.17
C CYS A 117 3.90 13.09 14.60
N LEU A 118 4.68 12.02 14.79
CA LEU A 118 5.28 11.71 16.09
C LEU A 118 6.23 12.82 16.56
N ARG A 119 7.04 13.39 15.67
CA ARG A 119 7.91 14.52 15.98
C ARG A 119 7.13 15.80 16.36
N ARG A 120 5.90 15.94 15.88
CA ARG A 120 5.00 17.07 16.20
C ARG A 120 4.04 16.78 17.34
N GLU A 121 4.20 15.65 18.03
CA GLU A 121 3.30 15.21 19.11
C GLU A 121 1.83 15.07 18.68
N GLU A 122 1.61 14.79 17.39
CA GLU A 122 0.28 14.56 16.83
C GLU A 122 -0.20 13.12 17.07
N THR A 123 -1.52 12.94 17.06
CA THR A 123 -2.11 11.63 17.32
C THR A 123 -1.96 10.67 16.13
N PRO A 124 -1.93 9.34 16.35
CA PRO A 124 -1.92 8.35 15.27
C PRO A 124 -3.11 8.48 14.31
N ARG A 125 -4.26 8.97 14.79
CA ARG A 125 -5.45 9.22 13.96
C ARG A 125 -5.23 10.39 13.00
N GLN A 126 -4.54 11.44 13.45
CA GLN A 126 -4.16 12.57 12.59
C GLN A 126 -3.20 12.12 11.51
N ALA A 127 -2.15 11.36 11.88
CA ALA A 127 -1.20 10.78 10.93
C ALA A 127 -1.89 9.95 9.84
N ALA A 128 -2.81 9.05 10.23
CA ALA A 128 -3.57 8.25 9.27
C ALA A 128 -4.47 9.09 8.34
N ASN A 129 -5.02 10.20 8.82
CA ASN A 129 -5.84 11.10 8.00
C ASN A 129 -4.98 11.90 7.02
N ILE A 130 -3.82 12.38 7.45
CA ILE A 130 -2.85 13.09 6.61
C ILE A 130 -2.35 12.17 5.50
N ALA A 131 -1.89 10.96 5.85
CA ALA A 131 -1.41 9.98 4.88
C ALA A 131 -2.46 9.66 3.80
N ARG A 132 -3.74 9.44 4.21
CA ARG A 132 -4.85 9.22 3.26
C ARG A 132 -5.12 10.43 2.37
N SER A 133 -5.01 11.63 2.91
CA SER A 133 -5.22 12.86 2.13
C SER A 133 -4.13 13.05 1.09
N GLU A 134 -2.87 12.81 1.46
CA GLU A 134 -1.74 12.88 0.54
C GLU A 134 -1.83 11.80 -0.54
N ALA A 135 -2.13 10.54 -0.17
CA ALA A 135 -2.34 9.46 -1.13
C ALA A 135 -3.50 9.80 -2.09
N SER A 136 -4.63 10.29 -1.58
CA SER A 136 -5.79 10.73 -2.38
C SER A 136 -5.41 11.79 -3.42
N ARG A 137 -4.62 12.77 -3.01
CA ARG A 137 -4.17 13.86 -3.88
C ARG A 137 -3.24 13.35 -4.99
N VAL A 138 -2.27 12.50 -4.65
CA VAL A 138 -1.28 11.97 -5.60
C VAL A 138 -1.91 10.98 -6.57
N LEU A 139 -2.74 10.07 -6.06
CA LEU A 139 -3.43 9.06 -6.87
C LEU A 139 -4.62 9.61 -7.65
N LYS A 140 -5.06 10.86 -7.36
CA LYS A 140 -6.28 11.46 -7.92
C LYS A 140 -7.54 10.62 -7.66
N GLU A 141 -7.59 9.99 -6.49
CA GLU A 141 -8.69 9.15 -6.04
C GLU A 141 -9.42 9.78 -4.85
N SER A 142 -10.62 9.31 -4.53
CA SER A 142 -11.28 9.72 -3.29
C SER A 142 -10.52 9.22 -2.06
N ARG A 143 -10.63 9.92 -0.91
CA ARG A 143 -9.98 9.51 0.35
C ARG A 143 -10.35 8.09 0.79
N SER A 144 -11.56 7.68 0.51
CA SER A 144 -12.04 6.33 0.85
C SER A 144 -11.36 5.27 -0.03
N VAL A 145 -11.21 5.53 -1.34
CA VAL A 145 -10.50 4.64 -2.27
C VAL A 145 -9.02 4.59 -1.91
N ALA A 146 -8.36 5.74 -1.78
CA ALA A 146 -6.97 5.82 -1.37
C ALA A 146 -6.69 5.07 -0.05
N GLY A 147 -7.59 5.20 0.93
CA GLY A 147 -7.47 4.47 2.20
C GLY A 147 -7.56 2.94 2.04
N ARG A 148 -8.44 2.45 1.15
CA ARG A 148 -8.50 1.02 0.84
C ARG A 148 -7.25 0.54 0.09
N SER A 149 -6.80 1.30 -0.90
CA SER A 149 -5.57 1.03 -1.65
C SER A 149 -4.37 0.94 -0.71
N MET A 150 -4.18 1.93 0.18
CA MET A 150 -3.11 1.91 1.19
C MET A 150 -3.17 0.68 2.09
N ALA A 151 -4.36 0.31 2.58
CA ALA A 151 -4.52 -0.87 3.43
C ALA A 151 -4.21 -2.17 2.69
N THR A 152 -4.56 -2.28 1.41
CA THR A 152 -4.22 -3.42 0.56
C THR A 152 -2.71 -3.47 0.28
N CYS A 153 -2.11 -2.35 -0.11
CA CYS A 153 -0.67 -2.26 -0.35
C CYS A 153 0.14 -2.63 0.90
N ARG A 154 -0.31 -2.18 2.09
CA ARG A 154 0.35 -2.55 3.35
C ARG A 154 0.34 -4.07 3.56
N ARG A 155 -0.78 -4.75 3.33
CA ARG A 155 -0.86 -6.22 3.44
C ARG A 155 0.09 -6.92 2.46
N LEU A 156 0.11 -6.46 1.21
CA LEU A 156 1.00 -7.01 0.18
C LEU A 156 2.47 -6.82 0.57
N VAL A 157 2.86 -5.62 0.97
CA VAL A 157 4.27 -5.32 1.30
C VAL A 157 4.73 -6.01 2.58
N GLN A 158 3.86 -6.11 3.61
CA GLN A 158 4.25 -6.60 4.93
C GLN A 158 4.03 -8.09 5.15
N SER A 159 3.05 -8.69 4.47
CA SER A 159 2.64 -10.07 4.74
C SER A 159 2.52 -10.94 3.49
N MET A 160 2.75 -10.39 2.29
CA MET A 160 2.60 -11.12 1.04
C MET A 160 3.69 -10.69 0.02
N PRO A 161 4.97 -10.73 0.40
CA PRO A 161 6.07 -10.25 -0.44
C PRO A 161 6.21 -11.07 -1.73
N GLY A 162 5.97 -12.38 -1.71
CA GLY A 162 6.07 -13.24 -2.88
C GLY A 162 5.06 -12.87 -3.98
N MET A 163 3.82 -12.58 -3.61
CA MET A 163 2.82 -12.06 -4.56
C MET A 163 3.23 -10.70 -5.13
N LEU A 164 3.87 -9.86 -4.33
CA LEU A 164 4.34 -8.55 -4.76
C LEU A 164 5.55 -8.66 -5.70
N ASP A 165 6.42 -9.63 -5.48
CA ASP A 165 7.57 -9.89 -6.36
C ASP A 165 7.12 -10.53 -7.69
N ALA A 166 6.18 -11.48 -7.67
CA ALA A 166 5.55 -12.01 -8.87
C ALA A 166 4.81 -10.94 -9.70
N LEU A 167 4.22 -9.95 -9.03
CA LEU A 167 3.66 -8.77 -9.68
C LEU A 167 4.76 -7.93 -10.35
N ALA A 168 5.87 -7.68 -9.65
CA ALA A 168 7.00 -6.91 -10.16
C ALA A 168 7.66 -7.56 -11.38
N GLU A 169 7.71 -8.89 -11.41
CA GLU A 169 8.20 -9.69 -12.53
C GLU A 169 7.22 -9.78 -13.72
N GLY A 170 5.99 -9.29 -13.55
CA GLY A 170 4.94 -9.37 -14.58
C GLY A 170 4.29 -10.76 -14.70
N THR A 171 4.59 -11.68 -13.78
CA THR A 171 4.00 -13.02 -13.70
C THR A 171 2.51 -12.97 -13.34
N LEU A 172 2.13 -11.99 -12.52
CA LEU A 172 0.76 -11.76 -12.09
C LEU A 172 0.24 -10.40 -12.54
N HIS A 173 -1.05 -10.39 -12.91
CA HIS A 173 -1.71 -9.14 -13.26
C HIS A 173 -2.04 -8.30 -12.02
N PRO A 174 -1.86 -6.96 -12.04
CA PRO A 174 -2.14 -6.07 -10.90
C PRO A 174 -3.51 -6.27 -10.24
N ARG A 175 -4.57 -6.44 -11.07
CA ARG A 175 -5.93 -6.65 -10.56
C ARG A 175 -6.05 -7.91 -9.71
N SER A 176 -5.39 -9.00 -10.10
CA SER A 176 -5.42 -10.27 -9.36
C SER A 176 -4.73 -10.13 -8.00
N VAL A 177 -3.54 -9.51 -7.99
CA VAL A 177 -2.78 -9.28 -6.75
C VAL A 177 -3.55 -8.39 -5.79
N HIS A 178 -4.13 -7.29 -6.27
CA HIS A 178 -4.95 -6.41 -5.44
C HIS A 178 -6.24 -7.06 -4.95
N ALA A 179 -6.87 -7.92 -5.76
CA ALA A 179 -8.05 -8.67 -5.35
C ALA A 179 -7.71 -9.62 -4.19
N VAL A 180 -6.61 -10.38 -4.31
CA VAL A 180 -6.12 -11.26 -3.23
C VAL A 180 -5.77 -10.44 -1.99
N GLY A 181 -4.95 -9.38 -2.10
CA GLY A 181 -4.59 -8.52 -0.98
C GLY A 181 -5.79 -7.86 -0.29
N SER A 182 -6.88 -7.61 -1.04
CA SER A 182 -8.13 -7.09 -0.48
C SER A 182 -8.92 -8.19 0.25
N ALA A 183 -9.02 -9.38 -0.34
CA ALA A 183 -9.69 -10.54 0.26
C ALA A 183 -9.02 -10.98 1.57
N MET A 184 -7.71 -10.78 1.69
CA MET A 184 -6.94 -11.07 2.90
C MET A 184 -7.17 -10.07 4.05
N ALA A 185 -8.08 -9.10 3.91
CA ALA A 185 -8.34 -8.12 4.97
C ALA A 185 -8.72 -8.73 6.33
N PRO A 186 -9.61 -9.73 6.42
CA PRO A 186 -9.99 -10.36 7.70
C PRO A 186 -8.95 -11.36 8.22
N VAL A 187 -7.94 -11.70 7.42
CA VAL A 187 -6.97 -12.77 7.76
C VAL A 187 -5.81 -12.18 8.57
N PRO A 188 -5.38 -12.82 9.68
CA PRO A 188 -4.25 -12.34 10.46
C PRO A 188 -2.90 -12.47 9.70
N PRO A 189 -1.90 -11.62 10.01
CA PRO A 189 -0.63 -11.57 9.28
C PRO A 189 0.08 -12.92 9.10
N PRO A 190 0.27 -13.76 10.14
CA PRO A 190 0.98 -15.04 9.96
C PRO A 190 0.28 -16.00 8.98
N VAL A 191 -1.06 -15.94 8.91
CA VAL A 191 -1.82 -16.78 7.95
C VAL A 191 -1.70 -16.21 6.54
N ARG A 192 -1.58 -14.88 6.38
CA ARG A 192 -1.32 -14.26 5.07
C ARG A 192 0.03 -14.67 4.51
N GLU A 193 1.06 -14.73 5.35
CA GLU A 193 2.40 -15.18 4.97
C GLU A 193 2.37 -16.63 4.46
N LEU A 194 1.67 -17.50 5.16
CA LEU A 194 1.49 -18.89 4.71
C LEU A 194 0.72 -18.99 3.38
N VAL A 195 -0.33 -18.16 3.21
CA VAL A 195 -1.09 -18.10 1.96
C VAL A 195 -0.21 -17.56 0.81
N ASP A 196 0.64 -16.58 1.09
CA ASP A 196 1.59 -16.05 0.11
C ASP A 196 2.55 -17.13 -0.38
N GLU A 197 3.15 -17.88 0.54
CA GLU A 197 4.02 -19.02 0.22
C GLU A 197 3.31 -20.08 -0.62
N MET A 198 2.08 -20.43 -0.25
CA MET A 198 1.29 -21.43 -0.98
C MET A 198 0.94 -20.97 -2.40
N LEU A 199 0.52 -19.72 -2.57
CA LEU A 199 0.14 -19.17 -3.87
C LEU A 199 1.35 -19.02 -4.78
N THR A 200 2.46 -18.51 -4.26
CA THR A 200 3.68 -18.31 -5.06
C THR A 200 4.33 -19.62 -5.47
N ALA A 201 4.26 -20.67 -4.65
CA ALA A 201 4.71 -22.00 -5.02
C ALA A 201 3.94 -22.62 -6.21
N GLN A 202 2.68 -22.22 -6.41
CA GLN A 202 1.82 -22.70 -7.51
C GLN A 202 1.95 -21.88 -8.80
N LEU A 203 2.56 -20.71 -8.78
CA LEU A 203 2.66 -19.83 -9.96
C LEU A 203 3.30 -20.49 -11.18
N PRO A 204 4.37 -21.30 -11.07
CA PRO A 204 4.95 -21.97 -12.22
C PRO A 204 3.99 -22.92 -12.93
N GLU A 205 3.06 -23.54 -12.19
CA GLU A 205 2.09 -24.50 -12.75
C GLU A 205 0.94 -23.80 -13.49
N LEU A 206 0.65 -22.54 -13.16
CA LEU A 206 -0.43 -21.75 -13.77
C LEU A 206 -0.04 -21.08 -15.08
N GLN A 207 1.24 -21.15 -15.46
CA GLN A 207 1.76 -20.54 -16.70
C GLN A 207 1.77 -21.49 -17.89
N HIS A 208 1.35 -22.72 -17.72
CA HIS A 208 1.25 -23.78 -18.72
C HIS A 208 -0.21 -24.13 -19.00
#